data_50c69c75fe7fee4a72cdf53ca4664708
#
_entry.id   50c69c75fe7fee4a72cdf53ca4664708
#
_cell.length_a   1.000
_cell.length_b   1.000
_cell.length_c   1.000
_cell.angle_alpha   90.00
_cell.angle_beta   90.00
_cell.angle_gamma   90.00
#
_symmetry.space_group_name_H-M   'P 1'
#
loop_
_entity.id
_entity.type
_entity.pdbx_description
1 polymer ?
#
loop_
_entity_poly.entity_id
_entity_poly.type
_entity_poly.pdbx_seq_one_letter_code
_entity_poly.pdbx_strand_id
1 'polypeptide(L)'
;MRVTTIGTCRVNNPCAAGTRLFPYELCNQALYGFVHGTTEILQQIRHMRGAPIPEELAPLISDRLNVPTHGGADCYLVEISSRKSIKFGDYYLQQNQIERCFNKRPELWSAMRTFRRPEMKEQRLEALNQLPAFKTVTDVERRFLTEGQVDYQTEDAIELDMAKILEELEAPVVFVTHCNVPGRDGKIIADRARTVEAVERGAKSLSAPYYNPTQLVLEHGVALAMTDVNHYSDQFQEMLASKFYGLYFKELSA
;
A
#
# COMPACT_ATOMS: atom_id res chain seq x y z
N MET A 1 -0.37 24.93 -1.86
CA MET A 1 -0.81 23.69 -2.55
C MET A 1 -0.98 22.58 -1.52
N ARG A 2 -2.05 21.79 -1.62
CA ARG A 2 -2.35 20.66 -0.74
C ARG A 2 -2.02 19.35 -1.45
N VAL A 3 -1.22 18.50 -0.82
CA VAL A 3 -0.80 17.19 -1.35
C VAL A 3 -1.34 16.10 -0.43
N THR A 4 -1.87 15.04 -0.99
CA THR A 4 -2.21 13.81 -0.26
C THR A 4 -1.41 12.63 -0.81
N THR A 5 -0.81 11.86 0.08
CA THR A 5 -0.09 10.64 -0.30
C THR A 5 -0.90 9.41 0.10
N ILE A 6 -1.19 8.54 -0.86
CA ILE A 6 -1.88 7.25 -0.63
C ILE A 6 -0.88 6.15 -0.94
N GLY A 7 -0.48 5.38 0.06
CA GLY A 7 0.56 4.36 -0.10
C GLY A 7 1.26 4.03 1.22
N THR A 8 2.56 3.87 1.19
CA THR A 8 3.36 3.50 2.36
C THR A 8 4.29 4.64 2.84
N CYS A 9 5.15 4.34 3.79
CA CYS A 9 6.18 5.29 4.26
C CYS A 9 7.10 5.78 3.12
N ARG A 10 7.25 5.05 2.03
CA ARG A 10 8.12 5.42 0.91
C ARG A 10 7.61 6.58 0.06
N VAL A 11 6.32 6.86 0.06
CA VAL A 11 5.78 8.07 -0.53
C VAL A 11 5.45 9.11 0.53
N ASN A 12 4.97 8.66 1.69
CA ASN A 12 4.58 9.55 2.77
C ASN A 12 5.77 10.29 3.41
N ASN A 13 6.85 9.57 3.75
CA ASN A 13 7.98 10.18 4.46
C ASN A 13 8.74 11.22 3.59
N PRO A 14 9.05 10.96 2.30
CA PRO A 14 9.60 12.00 1.44
C PRO A 14 8.70 13.24 1.35
N CYS A 15 7.38 13.07 1.18
CA CYS A 15 6.48 14.21 1.16
C CYS A 15 6.43 14.95 2.50
N ALA A 16 6.46 14.23 3.62
CA ALA A 16 6.56 14.85 4.95
C ALA A 16 7.89 15.60 5.16
N ALA A 17 9.02 15.04 4.70
CA ALA A 17 10.30 15.73 4.71
C ALA A 17 10.27 17.01 3.85
N GLY A 18 9.63 16.93 2.68
CA GLY A 18 9.52 18.03 1.73
C GLY A 18 8.70 19.22 2.22
N THR A 19 7.77 19.05 3.17
CA THR A 19 7.02 20.20 3.76
C THR A 19 7.92 21.19 4.49
N ARG A 20 9.12 20.77 4.90
CA ARG A 20 10.15 21.64 5.50
C ARG A 20 10.98 22.39 4.46
N LEU A 21 10.98 21.92 3.23
CA LEU A 21 11.84 22.41 2.14
C LEU A 21 11.07 23.22 1.09
N PHE A 22 9.77 22.95 0.93
CA PHE A 22 8.96 23.46 -0.18
C PHE A 22 7.59 23.94 0.31
N PRO A 23 6.96 24.90 -0.39
CA PRO A 23 5.70 25.54 0.03
C PRO A 23 4.47 24.67 -0.33
N TYR A 24 4.30 23.51 0.29
CA TYR A 24 3.07 22.72 0.21
C TYR A 24 2.70 22.13 1.58
N GLU A 25 1.43 21.78 1.71
CA GLU A 25 0.85 21.15 2.89
C GLU A 25 0.53 19.68 2.60
N LEU A 26 0.81 18.79 3.56
CA LEU A 26 0.47 17.37 3.47
C LEU A 26 -0.88 17.12 4.16
N CYS A 27 -1.89 16.70 3.40
CA CYS A 27 -3.28 16.53 3.84
C CYS A 27 -3.68 15.06 4.00
N ASN A 28 -3.00 14.34 4.92
CA ASN A 28 -3.18 12.90 5.12
C ASN A 28 -4.13 12.54 6.29
N GLN A 29 -4.83 13.50 6.89
CA GLN A 29 -5.64 13.28 8.09
C GLN A 29 -6.79 12.29 7.88
N ALA A 30 -7.30 12.19 6.64
CA ALA A 30 -8.38 11.28 6.27
C ALA A 30 -7.94 9.87 5.91
N LEU A 31 -6.65 9.56 6.03
CA LEU A 31 -6.11 8.22 5.77
C LEU A 31 -6.13 7.37 7.02
N TYR A 32 -6.68 6.16 6.95
CA TYR A 32 -6.66 5.23 8.09
C TYR A 32 -5.33 4.47 8.23
N GLY A 33 -4.43 4.54 7.27
CA GLY A 33 -3.13 3.89 7.38
C GLY A 33 -2.42 3.73 6.05
N PHE A 34 -1.33 2.96 6.06
CA PHE A 34 -0.61 2.60 4.86
C PHE A 34 -1.35 1.52 4.07
N VAL A 35 -1.30 1.64 2.76
CA VAL A 35 -1.88 0.70 1.79
C VAL A 35 -0.81 0.32 0.76
N HIS A 36 -0.90 -0.87 0.19
CA HIS A 36 0.15 -1.42 -0.67
C HIS A 36 -0.33 -1.72 -2.09
N GLY A 37 -1.54 -2.27 -2.23
CA GLY A 37 -2.11 -2.69 -3.50
C GLY A 37 -3.26 -1.79 -3.95
N THR A 38 -3.61 -1.87 -5.22
CA THR A 38 -4.65 -1.02 -5.82
C THR A 38 -6.03 -1.23 -5.19
N THR A 39 -6.34 -2.45 -4.77
CA THR A 39 -7.61 -2.77 -4.08
C THR A 39 -7.72 -2.09 -2.70
N GLU A 40 -6.61 -2.07 -1.95
CA GLU A 40 -6.53 -1.35 -0.67
C GLU A 40 -6.63 0.17 -0.89
N ILE A 41 -6.00 0.68 -1.95
CA ILE A 41 -6.03 2.10 -2.34
C ILE A 41 -7.47 2.54 -2.67
N LEU A 42 -8.20 1.78 -3.48
CA LEU A 42 -9.60 2.07 -3.80
C LEU A 42 -10.50 2.04 -2.56
N GLN A 43 -10.27 1.10 -1.64
CA GLN A 43 -10.97 1.08 -0.36
C GLN A 43 -10.64 2.32 0.49
N GLN A 44 -9.36 2.73 0.55
CA GLN A 44 -8.93 3.94 1.24
C GLN A 44 -9.59 5.19 0.66
N ILE A 45 -9.67 5.33 -0.68
CA ILE A 45 -10.33 6.45 -1.34
C ILE A 45 -11.82 6.52 -0.97
N ARG A 46 -12.53 5.38 -0.98
CA ARG A 46 -13.92 5.32 -0.56
C ARG A 46 -14.10 5.73 0.89
N HIS A 47 -13.20 5.30 1.76
CA HIS A 47 -13.22 5.68 3.17
C HIS A 47 -12.96 7.18 3.36
N MET A 48 -12.02 7.77 2.63
CA MET A 48 -11.77 9.22 2.61
C MET A 48 -13.03 10.03 2.25
N ARG A 49 -13.91 9.45 1.44
CA ARG A 49 -15.20 10.04 1.04
C ARG A 49 -16.36 9.73 2.01
N GLY A 50 -16.07 9.07 3.13
CA GLY A 50 -17.03 8.76 4.17
C GLY A 50 -17.72 7.39 4.04
N ALA A 51 -17.25 6.49 3.15
CA ALA A 51 -17.75 5.13 3.14
C ALA A 51 -17.39 4.41 4.46
N PRO A 52 -18.37 3.85 5.17
CA PRO A 52 -18.12 3.22 6.46
C PRO A 52 -17.35 1.91 6.30
N ILE A 53 -16.50 1.62 7.27
CA ILE A 53 -15.91 0.30 7.50
C ILE A 53 -16.57 -0.27 8.76
N PRO A 54 -17.07 -1.51 8.74
CA PRO A 54 -17.68 -2.12 9.92
C PRO A 54 -16.72 -2.13 11.12
N GLU A 55 -17.22 -1.74 12.28
CA GLU A 55 -16.41 -1.65 13.50
C GLU A 55 -15.75 -2.99 13.87
N GLU A 56 -16.44 -4.10 13.61
CA GLU A 56 -15.92 -5.46 13.82
C GLU A 56 -14.67 -5.78 12.97
N LEU A 57 -14.49 -5.13 11.81
CA LEU A 57 -13.33 -5.29 10.95
C LEU A 57 -12.17 -4.35 11.29
N ALA A 58 -12.42 -3.33 12.12
CA ALA A 58 -11.42 -2.34 12.49
C ALA A 58 -10.08 -2.97 12.93
N PRO A 59 -10.05 -3.98 13.82
CA PRO A 59 -8.78 -4.59 14.25
C PRO A 59 -7.96 -5.22 13.10
N LEU A 60 -8.63 -5.67 12.04
CA LEU A 60 -7.98 -6.32 10.89
C LEU A 60 -7.57 -5.33 9.78
N ILE A 61 -8.18 -4.14 9.76
CA ILE A 61 -7.92 -3.13 8.72
C ILE A 61 -6.98 -2.04 9.25
N SER A 62 -7.34 -1.40 10.37
CA SER A 62 -6.55 -0.35 10.97
C SER A 62 -7.04 -0.01 12.38
N ASP A 63 -6.14 0.45 13.22
CA ASP A 63 -6.43 1.07 14.53
C ASP A 63 -6.83 2.56 14.41
N ARG A 64 -6.91 3.12 13.18
CA ARG A 64 -7.16 4.54 12.89
C ARG A 64 -8.36 4.78 11.99
N LEU A 65 -9.45 4.04 12.17
CA LEU A 65 -10.63 4.19 11.33
C LEU A 65 -11.49 5.42 11.64
N ASN A 66 -11.32 6.03 12.81
CA ASN A 66 -12.03 7.27 13.21
C ASN A 66 -11.30 8.51 12.66
N VAL A 67 -11.25 8.63 11.34
CA VAL A 67 -10.63 9.76 10.65
C VAL A 67 -11.70 10.66 10.01
N PRO A 68 -11.44 11.98 9.89
CA PRO A 68 -12.37 12.89 9.25
C PRO A 68 -12.50 12.58 7.75
N THR A 69 -13.60 13.00 7.16
CA THR A 69 -13.76 13.00 5.69
C THR A 69 -12.68 13.86 5.05
N HIS A 70 -12.15 13.41 3.91
CA HIS A 70 -11.11 14.12 3.19
C HIS A 70 -11.61 15.44 2.61
N GLY A 71 -10.89 16.53 2.88
CA GLY A 71 -11.19 17.87 2.36
C GLY A 71 -10.70 18.13 0.93
N GLY A 72 -10.25 17.11 0.22
CA GLY A 72 -9.64 17.21 -1.12
C GLY A 72 -8.16 17.60 -1.09
N ALA A 73 -7.49 17.43 -2.22
CA ALA A 73 -6.09 17.81 -2.45
C ALA A 73 -5.95 18.45 -3.83
N ASP A 74 -4.87 19.20 -4.02
CA ASP A 74 -4.54 19.77 -5.34
C ASP A 74 -3.70 18.78 -6.18
N CYS A 75 -3.11 17.77 -5.51
CA CYS A 75 -2.38 16.66 -6.14
C CYS A 75 -2.35 15.42 -5.24
N TYR A 76 -2.44 14.24 -5.83
CA TYR A 76 -2.28 12.96 -5.15
C TYR A 76 -1.02 12.25 -5.61
N LEU A 77 -0.20 11.75 -4.67
CA LEU A 77 0.82 10.75 -4.95
C LEU A 77 0.31 9.39 -4.48
N VAL A 78 0.17 8.46 -5.41
CA VAL A 78 -0.41 7.14 -5.16
C VAL A 78 0.65 6.07 -5.37
N GLU A 79 1.16 5.48 -4.29
CA GLU A 79 2.15 4.40 -4.36
C GLU A 79 1.49 3.04 -4.48
N ILE A 80 1.85 2.30 -5.52
CA ILE A 80 1.48 0.89 -5.69
C ILE A 80 2.75 0.05 -5.48
N SER A 81 2.80 -0.66 -4.36
CA SER A 81 4.01 -1.36 -3.92
C SER A 81 3.88 -2.88 -3.87
N SER A 82 2.66 -3.41 -4.05
CA SER A 82 2.39 -4.84 -4.00
C SER A 82 1.21 -5.21 -4.90
N ARG A 83 1.29 -6.39 -5.50
CA ARG A 83 0.17 -7.04 -6.18
C ARG A 83 -0.64 -7.94 -5.24
N LYS A 84 -0.16 -8.16 -4.01
CA LYS A 84 -0.86 -8.99 -3.04
C LYS A 84 -2.16 -8.31 -2.62
N SER A 85 -3.23 -9.08 -2.61
CA SER A 85 -4.56 -8.70 -2.15
C SER A 85 -5.00 -9.67 -1.05
N ILE A 86 -5.42 -9.13 0.08
CA ILE A 86 -6.00 -9.91 1.18
C ILE A 86 -7.44 -9.47 1.30
N LYS A 87 -8.38 -10.36 0.96
CA LYS A 87 -9.82 -10.06 0.95
C LYS A 87 -10.54 -10.82 2.05
N PHE A 88 -11.47 -10.13 2.73
CA PHE A 88 -12.41 -10.74 3.66
C PHE A 88 -13.81 -10.09 3.52
N GLY A 89 -14.77 -10.88 3.06
CA GLY A 89 -16.06 -10.34 2.59
C GLY A 89 -15.82 -9.36 1.44
N ASP A 90 -16.34 -8.15 1.57
CA ASP A 90 -16.18 -7.07 0.58
C ASP A 90 -15.02 -6.12 0.87
N TYR A 91 -14.21 -6.43 1.90
CA TYR A 91 -13.14 -5.56 2.38
C TYR A 91 -11.76 -6.11 2.05
N TYR A 92 -10.81 -5.19 1.86
CA TYR A 92 -9.40 -5.49 1.65
C TYR A 92 -8.60 -5.14 2.89
N LEU A 93 -7.73 -6.06 3.29
CA LEU A 93 -6.99 -6.00 4.55
C LEU A 93 -5.51 -5.75 4.27
N GLN A 94 -4.89 -4.93 5.10
CA GLN A 94 -3.48 -4.62 4.99
C GLN A 94 -2.64 -5.73 5.62
N GLN A 95 -1.65 -6.25 4.88
CA GLN A 95 -0.80 -7.33 5.34
C GLN A 95 -0.12 -7.03 6.68
N ASN A 96 0.47 -5.85 6.84
CA ASN A 96 1.19 -5.49 8.07
C ASN A 96 0.26 -5.44 9.27
N GLN A 97 -1.01 -5.04 9.07
CA GLN A 97 -2.00 -5.04 10.14
C GLN A 97 -2.38 -6.48 10.53
N ILE A 98 -2.57 -7.36 9.55
CA ILE A 98 -2.83 -8.78 9.81
C ILE A 98 -1.64 -9.43 10.54
N GLU A 99 -0.42 -9.17 10.10
CA GLU A 99 0.78 -9.66 10.77
C GLU A 99 0.90 -9.15 12.22
N ARG A 100 0.48 -7.91 12.46
CA ARG A 100 0.41 -7.34 13.81
C ARG A 100 -0.67 -8.01 14.68
N CYS A 101 -1.86 -8.26 14.13
CA CYS A 101 -2.94 -8.97 14.83
C CYS A 101 -2.53 -10.38 15.26
N PHE A 102 -1.76 -11.07 14.42
CA PHE A 102 -1.33 -12.43 14.66
C PHE A 102 0.13 -12.56 15.13
N ASN A 103 0.80 -11.47 15.54
CA ASN A 103 2.23 -11.50 15.92
C ASN A 103 2.54 -12.45 17.09
N LYS A 104 1.60 -12.65 18.00
CA LYS A 104 1.71 -13.61 19.14
C LYS A 104 1.26 -15.03 18.77
N ARG A 105 0.70 -15.23 17.61
CA ARG A 105 0.12 -16.48 17.10
C ARG A 105 0.43 -16.63 15.59
N PRO A 106 1.72 -16.53 15.18
CA PRO A 106 2.10 -16.46 13.78
C PRO A 106 1.77 -17.74 12.99
N GLU A 107 1.61 -18.87 13.68
CA GLU A 107 1.19 -20.13 13.09
C GLU A 107 -0.21 -20.07 12.47
N LEU A 108 -1.12 -19.28 13.05
CA LEU A 108 -2.48 -19.09 12.49
C LEU A 108 -2.43 -18.38 11.14
N TRP A 109 -1.66 -17.29 11.05
CA TRP A 109 -1.47 -16.58 9.79
C TRP A 109 -0.69 -17.42 8.77
N SER A 110 0.26 -18.21 9.23
CA SER A 110 1.02 -19.15 8.38
C SER A 110 0.11 -20.23 7.78
N ALA A 111 -0.76 -20.83 8.57
CA ALA A 111 -1.73 -21.82 8.09
C ALA A 111 -2.67 -21.21 7.03
N MET A 112 -3.22 -20.02 7.30
CA MET A 112 -4.08 -19.33 6.34
C MET A 112 -3.36 -19.02 5.03
N ARG A 113 -2.09 -18.59 5.05
CA ARG A 113 -1.29 -18.35 3.84
C ARG A 113 -0.93 -19.62 3.08
N THR A 114 -0.66 -20.70 3.77
CA THR A 114 -0.31 -21.99 3.15
C THR A 114 -1.49 -22.53 2.37
N PHE A 115 -2.68 -22.48 2.95
CA PHE A 115 -3.92 -22.97 2.34
C PHE A 115 -4.79 -21.82 1.83
N ARG A 116 -4.18 -20.84 1.12
CA ARG A 116 -4.83 -19.56 0.77
C ARG A 116 -5.88 -19.66 -0.32
N ARG A 117 -5.81 -20.70 -1.18
CA ARG A 117 -6.72 -20.85 -2.30
C ARG A 117 -8.10 -21.32 -1.84
N PRO A 118 -9.19 -20.86 -2.48
CA PRO A 118 -10.56 -21.23 -2.11
C PRO A 118 -10.80 -22.75 -2.06
N GLU A 119 -10.21 -23.50 -3.00
CA GLU A 119 -10.31 -24.96 -3.07
C GLU A 119 -9.61 -25.70 -1.92
N MET A 120 -8.73 -25.00 -1.17
CA MET A 120 -8.02 -25.53 0.00
C MET A 120 -8.72 -25.21 1.33
N LYS A 121 -9.96 -24.75 1.30
CA LYS A 121 -10.68 -24.29 2.51
C LYS A 121 -10.81 -25.39 3.57
N GLU A 122 -11.10 -26.61 3.17
CA GLU A 122 -11.21 -27.75 4.11
C GLU A 122 -9.87 -28.07 4.78
N GLN A 123 -8.80 -28.14 3.98
CA GLN A 123 -7.44 -28.38 4.48
C GLN A 123 -6.98 -27.24 5.42
N ARG A 124 -7.35 -26.00 5.11
CA ARG A 124 -7.08 -24.85 5.97
C ARG A 124 -7.81 -24.98 7.31
N LEU A 125 -9.09 -25.33 7.29
CA LEU A 125 -9.87 -25.52 8.51
C LEU A 125 -9.32 -26.67 9.36
N GLU A 126 -8.95 -27.78 8.73
CA GLU A 126 -8.30 -28.90 9.42
C GLU A 126 -6.98 -28.46 10.09
N ALA A 127 -6.10 -27.77 9.35
CA ALA A 127 -4.83 -27.26 9.86
C ALA A 127 -5.04 -26.28 11.03
N LEU A 128 -5.99 -25.35 10.92
CA LEU A 128 -6.33 -24.41 11.98
C LEU A 128 -6.86 -25.12 13.24
N ASN A 129 -7.70 -26.13 13.10
CA ASN A 129 -8.27 -26.89 14.22
C ASN A 129 -7.19 -27.66 15.00
N GLN A 130 -6.06 -28.01 14.40
CA GLN A 130 -4.92 -28.63 15.08
C GLN A 130 -4.12 -27.63 15.93
N LEU A 131 -4.32 -26.32 15.74
CA LEU A 131 -3.58 -25.29 16.47
C LEU A 131 -4.32 -24.88 17.76
N PRO A 132 -3.73 -25.06 18.94
CA PRO A 132 -4.37 -24.64 20.21
C PRO A 132 -4.76 -23.16 20.22
N ALA A 133 -3.94 -22.31 19.60
CA ALA A 133 -4.19 -20.86 19.48
C ALA A 133 -5.50 -20.55 18.74
N PHE A 134 -5.97 -21.40 17.86
CA PHE A 134 -7.23 -21.19 17.13
C PHE A 134 -8.47 -21.25 18.02
N LYS A 135 -8.38 -21.86 19.22
CA LYS A 135 -9.48 -21.88 20.19
C LYS A 135 -9.68 -20.55 20.91
N THR A 136 -8.65 -19.67 20.89
CA THR A 136 -8.61 -18.42 21.63
C THR A 136 -8.79 -17.16 20.77
N VAL A 137 -9.00 -17.32 19.47
CA VAL A 137 -9.26 -16.19 18.57
C VAL A 137 -10.67 -15.63 18.75
N THR A 138 -10.83 -14.35 18.48
CA THR A 138 -12.15 -13.71 18.41
C THR A 138 -12.98 -14.26 17.23
N ASP A 139 -14.27 -14.03 17.23
CA ASP A 139 -15.16 -14.52 16.15
C ASP A 139 -14.77 -13.90 14.81
N VAL A 140 -14.42 -12.62 14.75
CA VAL A 140 -13.99 -11.97 13.51
C VAL A 140 -12.65 -12.52 13.03
N GLU A 141 -11.68 -12.76 13.92
CA GLU A 141 -10.42 -13.41 13.55
C GLU A 141 -10.66 -14.84 13.04
N ARG A 142 -11.55 -15.58 13.70
CA ARG A 142 -11.93 -16.94 13.27
C ARG A 142 -12.52 -16.95 11.86
N ARG A 143 -13.50 -16.10 11.62
CA ARG A 143 -14.10 -15.92 10.30
C ARG A 143 -13.06 -15.53 9.25
N PHE A 144 -12.20 -14.55 9.55
CA PHE A 144 -11.12 -14.16 8.65
C PHE A 144 -10.18 -15.34 8.34
N LEU A 145 -9.70 -16.06 9.34
CA LEU A 145 -8.80 -17.20 9.14
C LEU A 145 -9.42 -18.31 8.30
N THR A 146 -10.75 -18.52 8.39
CA THR A 146 -11.45 -19.57 7.64
C THR A 146 -11.93 -19.14 6.25
N GLU A 147 -12.32 -17.88 6.07
CA GLU A 147 -13.01 -17.38 4.88
C GLU A 147 -12.16 -16.39 4.06
N GLY A 148 -11.18 -15.76 4.71
CA GLY A 148 -10.30 -14.80 4.07
C GLY A 148 -9.54 -15.41 2.89
N GLN A 149 -9.22 -14.56 1.92
CA GLN A 149 -8.53 -14.94 0.69
C GLN A 149 -7.24 -14.14 0.56
N VAL A 150 -6.17 -14.80 0.13
CA VAL A 150 -4.90 -14.15 -0.22
C VAL A 150 -4.58 -14.48 -1.65
N ASP A 151 -4.53 -13.45 -2.48
CA ASP A 151 -4.28 -13.60 -3.91
C ASP A 151 -3.26 -12.57 -4.41
N TYR A 152 -2.87 -12.68 -5.68
CA TYR A 152 -2.02 -11.74 -6.37
C TYR A 152 -2.74 -11.23 -7.60
N GLN A 153 -2.97 -9.91 -7.63
CA GLN A 153 -3.57 -9.27 -8.79
C GLN A 153 -2.76 -9.53 -10.06
N THR A 154 -3.45 -9.71 -11.17
CA THR A 154 -2.84 -9.69 -12.48
C THR A 154 -2.42 -8.27 -12.85
N GLU A 155 -1.55 -8.14 -13.83
CA GLU A 155 -1.10 -6.85 -14.32
C GLU A 155 -2.25 -6.03 -14.92
N ASP A 156 -3.16 -6.71 -15.63
CA ASP A 156 -4.35 -6.08 -16.21
C ASP A 156 -5.36 -5.62 -15.13
N ALA A 157 -5.48 -6.37 -14.02
CA ALA A 157 -6.29 -5.94 -12.90
C ALA A 157 -5.73 -4.68 -12.22
N ILE A 158 -4.39 -4.56 -12.10
CA ILE A 158 -3.74 -3.35 -11.60
C ILE A 158 -4.05 -2.16 -12.51
N GLU A 159 -3.90 -2.31 -13.84
CA GLU A 159 -4.21 -1.25 -14.81
C GLU A 159 -5.67 -0.80 -14.72
N LEU A 160 -6.59 -1.76 -14.63
CA LEU A 160 -8.02 -1.46 -14.48
C LEU A 160 -8.33 -0.70 -13.18
N ASP A 161 -7.67 -1.08 -12.09
CA ASP A 161 -7.82 -0.37 -10.81
C ASP A 161 -7.15 1.00 -10.84
N MET A 162 -6.02 1.18 -11.54
CA MET A 162 -5.40 2.49 -11.75
C MET A 162 -6.34 3.44 -12.50
N ALA A 163 -7.07 2.96 -13.53
CA ALA A 163 -8.08 3.75 -14.21
C ALA A 163 -9.17 4.21 -13.24
N LYS A 164 -9.69 3.31 -12.38
CA LYS A 164 -10.68 3.67 -11.35
C LYS A 164 -10.12 4.67 -10.32
N ILE A 165 -8.85 4.55 -9.94
CA ILE A 165 -8.21 5.51 -9.03
C ILE A 165 -8.20 6.91 -9.65
N LEU A 166 -7.91 7.02 -10.96
CA LEU A 166 -7.97 8.30 -11.68
C LEU A 166 -9.39 8.86 -11.74
N GLU A 167 -10.40 8.01 -11.95
CA GLU A 167 -11.81 8.41 -11.95
C GLU A 167 -12.31 8.84 -10.56
N GLU A 168 -11.82 8.18 -9.52
CA GLU A 168 -12.23 8.43 -8.13
C GLU A 168 -11.55 9.69 -7.54
N LEU A 169 -10.38 10.10 -7.99
CA LEU A 169 -9.66 11.26 -7.46
C LEU A 169 -9.84 12.46 -8.37
N GLU A 170 -10.38 13.55 -7.83
CA GLU A 170 -10.79 14.77 -8.60
C GLU A 170 -9.62 15.70 -8.95
N ALA A 171 -8.40 15.38 -8.52
CA ALA A 171 -7.20 16.19 -8.79
C ALA A 171 -6.12 15.33 -9.46
N PRO A 172 -5.08 15.95 -10.05
CA PRO A 172 -3.97 15.22 -10.66
C PRO A 172 -3.38 14.13 -9.78
N VAL A 173 -3.19 12.95 -10.36
CA VAL A 173 -2.62 11.77 -9.70
C VAL A 173 -1.27 11.44 -10.30
N VAL A 174 -0.26 11.28 -9.47
CA VAL A 174 1.04 10.75 -9.86
C VAL A 174 1.19 9.36 -9.25
N PHE A 175 1.30 8.32 -10.06
CA PHE A 175 1.59 6.99 -9.58
C PHE A 175 3.07 6.85 -9.19
N VAL A 176 3.35 6.23 -8.06
CA VAL A 176 4.71 5.97 -7.59
C VAL A 176 4.90 4.47 -7.46
N THR A 177 5.99 3.94 -8.02
CA THR A 177 6.32 2.52 -7.87
C THR A 177 7.17 2.28 -6.63
N HIS A 178 7.26 1.02 -6.22
CA HIS A 178 8.33 0.60 -5.31
C HIS A 178 9.68 0.62 -6.05
N CYS A 179 10.79 0.96 -5.37
CA CYS A 179 12.11 0.80 -5.97
C CYS A 179 12.45 -0.70 -6.14
N ASN A 180 12.90 -1.08 -7.34
CA ASN A 180 13.29 -2.44 -7.66
C ASN A 180 14.82 -2.57 -7.67
N VAL A 181 15.40 -2.63 -6.48
CA VAL A 181 16.84 -2.75 -6.28
C VAL A 181 17.18 -4.05 -5.56
N PRO A 182 18.39 -4.62 -5.75
CA PRO A 182 18.85 -5.76 -4.98
C PRO A 182 18.86 -5.47 -3.49
N GLY A 183 18.44 -6.45 -2.68
CA GLY A 183 18.67 -6.44 -1.25
C GLY A 183 20.17 -6.57 -0.90
N ARG A 184 20.51 -6.53 0.38
CA ARG A 184 21.90 -6.71 0.85
C ARG A 184 22.50 -8.07 0.47
N ASP A 185 21.66 -9.07 0.24
CA ASP A 185 22.02 -10.40 -0.24
C ASP A 185 22.16 -10.49 -1.78
N GLY A 186 22.02 -9.36 -2.49
CA GLY A 186 22.08 -9.27 -3.95
C GLY A 186 20.83 -9.76 -4.68
N LYS A 187 19.82 -10.23 -3.96
CA LYS A 187 18.59 -10.77 -4.58
C LYS A 187 17.58 -9.66 -4.87
N ILE A 188 16.97 -9.76 -6.04
CA ILE A 188 15.82 -8.93 -6.43
C ILE A 188 14.54 -9.71 -6.08
N ILE A 189 13.57 -9.02 -5.50
CA ILE A 189 12.27 -9.60 -5.18
C ILE A 189 11.45 -9.64 -6.49
N ALA A 190 11.30 -10.85 -7.07
CA ALA A 190 10.67 -11.03 -8.37
C ALA A 190 9.24 -10.45 -8.46
N ASP A 191 8.44 -10.56 -7.41
CA ASP A 191 7.09 -9.98 -7.39
C ASP A 191 7.11 -8.45 -7.41
N ARG A 192 8.15 -7.83 -6.84
CA ARG A 192 8.36 -6.37 -6.90
C ARG A 192 8.65 -5.89 -8.31
N ALA A 193 9.50 -6.59 -9.06
CA ALA A 193 9.77 -6.28 -10.46
C ALA A 193 8.47 -6.27 -11.27
N ARG A 194 7.66 -7.33 -11.15
CA ARG A 194 6.36 -7.44 -11.83
C ARG A 194 5.38 -6.34 -11.42
N THR A 195 5.39 -5.93 -10.15
CA THR A 195 4.55 -4.80 -9.69
C THR A 195 4.98 -3.50 -10.36
N VAL A 196 6.29 -3.22 -10.39
CA VAL A 196 6.85 -2.02 -11.05
C VAL A 196 6.48 -1.99 -12.52
N GLU A 197 6.71 -3.08 -13.25
CA GLU A 197 6.38 -3.20 -14.67
C GLU A 197 4.88 -2.99 -14.93
N ALA A 198 4.00 -3.56 -14.10
CA ALA A 198 2.56 -3.39 -14.22
C ALA A 198 2.13 -1.92 -14.04
N VAL A 199 2.68 -1.23 -13.03
CA VAL A 199 2.37 0.18 -12.78
C VAL A 199 2.88 1.07 -13.90
N GLU A 200 4.11 0.85 -14.39
CA GLU A 200 4.66 1.63 -15.51
C GLU A 200 3.86 1.41 -16.80
N ARG A 201 3.47 0.18 -17.07
CA ARG A 201 2.62 -0.14 -18.23
C ARG A 201 1.26 0.54 -18.12
N GLY A 202 0.60 0.39 -16.97
CA GLY A 202 -0.71 1.00 -16.72
C GLY A 202 -0.65 2.52 -16.79
N ALA A 203 0.35 3.16 -16.19
CA ALA A 203 0.50 4.61 -16.27
C ALA A 203 0.70 5.10 -17.72
N LYS A 204 1.50 4.41 -18.53
CA LYS A 204 1.69 4.73 -19.94
C LYS A 204 0.40 4.56 -20.75
N SER A 205 -0.33 3.44 -20.56
CA SER A 205 -1.61 3.16 -21.21
C SER A 205 -2.66 4.24 -20.90
N LEU A 206 -2.70 4.68 -19.64
CA LEU A 206 -3.64 5.70 -19.17
C LEU A 206 -3.16 7.15 -19.38
N SER A 207 -1.99 7.35 -19.98
CA SER A 207 -1.34 8.66 -20.12
C SER A 207 -1.21 9.40 -18.77
N ALA A 208 -1.04 8.66 -17.68
CA ALA A 208 -0.93 9.20 -16.33
C ALA A 208 0.54 9.43 -15.94
N PRO A 209 0.86 10.50 -15.21
CA PRO A 209 2.19 10.71 -14.65
C PRO A 209 2.58 9.58 -13.71
N TYR A 210 3.85 9.16 -13.77
CA TYR A 210 4.38 8.19 -12.82
C TYR A 210 5.85 8.46 -12.48
N TYR A 211 6.28 7.95 -11.33
CA TYR A 211 7.65 8.01 -10.87
C TYR A 211 8.14 6.64 -10.39
N ASN A 212 9.27 6.19 -10.94
CA ASN A 212 9.99 5.00 -10.50
C ASN A 212 11.29 5.43 -9.80
N PRO A 213 11.43 5.25 -8.49
CA PRO A 213 12.60 5.70 -7.75
C PRO A 213 13.85 4.83 -7.96
N THR A 214 13.75 3.70 -8.67
CA THR A 214 14.83 2.72 -8.84
C THR A 214 16.12 3.36 -9.35
N GLN A 215 16.01 4.15 -10.43
CA GLN A 215 17.20 4.79 -11.03
C GLN A 215 17.87 5.76 -10.05
N LEU A 216 17.09 6.57 -9.35
CA LEU A 216 17.64 7.52 -8.37
C LEU A 216 18.33 6.77 -7.19
N VAL A 217 17.78 5.64 -6.75
CA VAL A 217 18.40 4.80 -5.71
C VAL A 217 19.74 4.24 -6.20
N LEU A 218 19.81 3.78 -7.45
CA LEU A 218 21.04 3.24 -8.04
C LEU A 218 22.12 4.32 -8.21
N GLU A 219 21.74 5.50 -8.68
CA GLU A 219 22.64 6.66 -8.84
C GLU A 219 23.21 7.16 -7.51
N HIS A 220 22.39 7.17 -6.46
CA HIS A 220 22.83 7.58 -5.12
C HIS A 220 23.65 6.49 -4.41
N GLY A 221 23.51 5.25 -4.84
CA GLY A 221 24.05 4.05 -4.22
C GLY A 221 23.09 3.43 -3.20
N VAL A 222 22.75 2.17 -3.39
CA VAL A 222 21.74 1.44 -2.59
C VAL A 222 22.02 1.54 -1.09
N ALA A 223 23.30 1.41 -0.68
CA ALA A 223 23.70 1.45 0.73
C ALA A 223 23.48 2.83 1.39
N LEU A 224 23.52 3.90 0.61
CA LEU A 224 23.28 5.27 1.09
C LEU A 224 21.80 5.65 1.01
N ALA A 225 21.10 5.18 -0.03
CA ALA A 225 19.70 5.47 -0.24
C ALA A 225 18.76 4.69 0.69
N MET A 226 19.16 3.48 1.08
CA MET A 226 18.29 2.54 1.79
C MET A 226 18.85 2.18 3.16
N THR A 227 18.03 2.28 4.21
CA THR A 227 18.35 1.73 5.54
C THR A 227 18.14 0.23 5.60
N ASP A 228 17.15 -0.27 4.90
CA ASP A 228 16.86 -1.69 4.67
C ASP A 228 16.15 -1.87 3.33
N VAL A 229 15.70 -3.08 3.01
CA VAL A 229 15.02 -3.40 1.73
C VAL A 229 13.70 -2.65 1.51
N ASN A 230 13.17 -2.01 2.53
CA ASN A 230 11.85 -1.36 2.50
C ASN A 230 11.86 0.13 2.85
N HIS A 231 12.96 0.65 3.43
CA HIS A 231 12.98 2.01 3.94
C HIS A 231 14.13 2.84 3.35
N TYR A 232 13.82 4.08 2.99
CA TYR A 232 14.80 5.06 2.55
C TYR A 232 15.51 5.70 3.75
N SER A 233 16.78 6.10 3.55
CA SER A 233 17.48 6.97 4.48
C SER A 233 16.88 8.38 4.48
N ASP A 234 17.07 9.13 5.57
CA ASP A 234 16.52 10.50 5.68
C ASP A 234 17.03 11.41 4.56
N GLN A 235 18.34 11.32 4.25
CA GLN A 235 18.93 12.08 3.15
C GLN A 235 18.28 11.75 1.80
N PHE A 236 18.00 10.49 1.54
CA PHE A 236 17.36 10.08 0.30
C PHE A 236 15.88 10.51 0.24
N GLN A 237 15.19 10.55 1.38
CA GLN A 237 13.83 11.08 1.46
C GLN A 237 13.78 12.55 1.04
N GLU A 238 14.75 13.38 1.47
CA GLU A 238 14.83 14.80 1.05
C GLU A 238 15.15 14.96 -0.45
N MET A 239 16.02 14.10 -1.00
CA MET A 239 16.28 14.07 -2.44
C MET A 239 15.03 13.69 -3.24
N LEU A 240 14.29 12.70 -2.77
CA LEU A 240 13.05 12.25 -3.42
C LEU A 240 11.95 13.31 -3.32
N ALA A 241 11.86 14.01 -2.18
CA ALA A 241 10.98 15.17 -2.02
C ALA A 241 11.29 16.27 -3.05
N SER A 242 12.58 16.57 -3.26
CA SER A 242 13.01 17.54 -4.25
C SER A 242 12.64 17.13 -5.68
N LYS A 243 12.72 15.82 -5.99
CA LYS A 243 12.27 15.29 -7.28
C LYS A 243 10.74 15.42 -7.45
N PHE A 244 9.95 15.06 -6.44
CA PHE A 244 8.50 15.22 -6.50
C PHE A 244 8.08 16.67 -6.67
N TYR A 245 8.71 17.58 -5.91
CA TYR A 245 8.43 19.01 -6.04
C TYR A 245 8.78 19.53 -7.42
N GLY A 246 9.99 19.27 -7.91
CA GLY A 246 10.45 19.79 -9.20
C GLY A 246 9.69 19.23 -10.40
N LEU A 247 9.25 17.98 -10.34
CA LEU A 247 8.57 17.32 -11.48
C LEU A 247 7.05 17.55 -11.49
N TYR A 248 6.41 17.66 -10.31
CA TYR A 248 4.95 17.59 -10.23
C TYR A 248 4.30 18.74 -9.47
N PHE A 249 4.95 19.29 -8.43
CA PHE A 249 4.29 20.25 -7.56
C PHE A 249 4.55 21.71 -7.94
N LYS A 250 5.71 21.99 -8.50
CA LYS A 250 6.14 23.36 -8.80
C LYS A 250 5.17 24.07 -9.75
N GLU A 251 4.74 23.40 -10.81
CA GLU A 251 3.81 23.96 -11.78
C GLU A 251 2.39 24.12 -11.23
N LEU A 252 1.97 23.24 -10.31
CA LEU A 252 0.66 23.33 -9.66
C LEU A 252 0.64 24.38 -8.54
N SER A 253 1.80 24.89 -8.13
CA SER A 253 1.95 25.90 -7.07
C SER A 253 2.05 27.32 -7.62
N ALA A 254 2.19 27.49 -8.93
CA ALA A 254 2.30 28.76 -9.62
C ALA A 254 0.91 29.33 -9.99
#